data_7e9769e83edc747c38cc7815fb5ba7e0
#
_entry.id   7e9769e83edc747c38cc7815fb5ba7e0
#
_cell.length_a   1.000
_cell.length_b   1.000
_cell.length_c   1.000
_cell.angle_alpha   90.00
_cell.angle_beta   90.00
_cell.angle_gamma   90.00
#
_symmetry.space_group_name_H-M   'P 1'
#
loop_
_entity.id
_entity.type
_entity.pdbx_description
1 polymer ?
#
loop_
_entity_poly.entity_id
_entity_poly.type
_entity_poly.pdbx_seq_one_letter_code
_entity_poly.pdbx_strand_id
1 'polypeptide(L)'
;MKHVAPIRKELGLKTFFNILGPLVNPSFPKNQIVGVYSLELARLYSYLFQKTKKNYAIIHSLDGYDEISLTGATKIISRKEENVYEPNDMGLTRSNPKSISGGNSIKESAEIFMNILNNKGTNSQNEVIFANSGLAISTALGISLNEGIEKAKESLLSNQALKTFKNLKKLC
;
A
#
# COMPACT_ATOMS: atom_id res chain seq x y z
N MET A 1 10.85 -3.71 -21.01
CA MET A 1 10.99 -2.51 -20.14
C MET A 1 12.35 -1.85 -20.29
N LYS A 2 13.48 -2.58 -20.27
CA LYS A 2 14.84 -2.01 -20.30
C LYS A 2 15.10 -1.07 -21.51
N HIS A 3 14.59 -1.40 -22.69
CA HIS A 3 14.77 -0.60 -23.92
C HIS A 3 13.85 0.63 -24.03
N VAL A 4 12.78 0.69 -23.25
CA VAL A 4 11.78 1.78 -23.27
C VAL A 4 12.07 2.82 -22.18
N ALA A 5 12.83 2.45 -21.15
CA ALA A 5 13.11 3.31 -20.01
C ALA A 5 13.83 4.63 -20.36
N PRO A 6 14.87 4.66 -21.25
CA PRO A 6 15.53 5.89 -21.65
C PRO A 6 14.58 6.86 -22.36
N ILE A 7 13.81 6.34 -23.32
CA ILE A 7 12.84 7.13 -24.11
C ILE A 7 11.76 7.74 -23.22
N ARG A 8 11.28 6.99 -22.23
CA ARG A 8 10.29 7.49 -21.23
C ARG A 8 10.86 8.64 -20.39
N LYS A 9 12.13 8.54 -20.01
CA LYS A 9 12.81 9.59 -19.24
C LYS A 9 13.00 10.87 -20.05
N GLU A 10 13.32 10.73 -21.34
CA GLU A 10 13.44 11.87 -22.27
C GLU A 10 12.10 12.56 -22.54
N LEU A 11 11.04 11.79 -22.75
CA LEU A 11 9.71 12.32 -23.04
C LEU A 11 9.06 13.02 -21.85
N GLY A 12 9.42 12.68 -20.60
CA GLY A 12 8.84 13.25 -19.38
C GLY A 12 7.32 13.05 -19.24
N LEU A 13 6.71 12.27 -20.12
CA LEU A 13 5.26 12.07 -20.18
C LEU A 13 4.83 10.81 -19.44
N LYS A 14 3.67 10.87 -18.79
CA LYS A 14 2.96 9.68 -18.29
C LYS A 14 2.43 8.89 -19.48
N THR A 15 3.02 7.74 -19.74
CA THR A 15 2.64 6.87 -20.86
C THR A 15 1.85 5.66 -20.37
N PHE A 16 1.21 4.95 -21.29
CA PHE A 16 0.53 3.67 -21.03
C PHE A 16 1.38 2.69 -20.20
N PHE A 17 2.69 2.67 -20.39
CA PHE A 17 3.59 1.83 -19.60
C PHE A 17 3.62 2.15 -18.10
N ASN A 18 3.16 3.33 -17.68
CA ASN A 18 3.06 3.68 -16.27
C ASN A 18 1.91 2.94 -15.56
N ILE A 19 0.90 2.55 -16.34
CA ILE A 19 -0.30 1.86 -15.86
C ILE A 19 -0.28 0.35 -16.06
N LEU A 20 0.65 -0.18 -16.86
CA LEU A 20 0.69 -1.63 -17.13
C LEU A 20 1.24 -2.48 -15.98
N GLY A 21 2.15 -1.94 -15.17
CA GLY A 21 2.88 -2.71 -14.16
C GLY A 21 2.00 -3.62 -13.31
N PRO A 22 0.96 -3.09 -12.64
CA PRO A 22 0.06 -3.89 -11.82
C PRO A 22 -0.74 -4.95 -12.59
N LEU A 23 -0.96 -4.74 -13.89
CA LEU A 23 -1.79 -5.61 -14.72
C LEU A 23 -1.04 -6.81 -15.31
N VAL A 24 0.28 -6.70 -15.43
CA VAL A 24 1.13 -7.68 -16.13
C VAL A 24 2.07 -8.45 -15.19
N ASN A 25 1.68 -8.62 -13.93
CA ASN A 25 2.47 -9.40 -12.97
C ASN A 25 2.56 -10.86 -13.41
N PRO A 26 3.76 -11.39 -13.73
CA PRO A 26 3.93 -12.74 -14.27
C PRO A 26 3.63 -13.85 -13.24
N SER A 27 3.55 -13.51 -11.95
CA SER A 27 3.18 -14.47 -10.89
C SER A 27 1.67 -14.72 -10.81
N PHE A 28 0.85 -13.98 -11.58
CA PHE A 28 -0.61 -14.11 -11.59
C PHE A 28 -1.23 -14.21 -10.20
N PRO A 29 -0.95 -13.27 -9.28
CA PRO A 29 -1.40 -13.36 -7.89
C PRO A 29 -2.93 -13.42 -7.81
N LYS A 30 -3.44 -14.22 -6.87
CA LYS A 30 -4.89 -14.32 -6.60
C LYS A 30 -5.42 -13.08 -5.87
N ASN A 31 -4.59 -12.46 -5.04
CA ASN A 31 -4.91 -11.27 -4.25
C ASN A 31 -3.97 -10.14 -4.68
N GLN A 32 -4.49 -8.94 -4.84
CA GLN A 32 -3.70 -7.82 -5.33
C GLN A 32 -4.19 -6.48 -4.77
N ILE A 33 -3.23 -5.68 -4.28
CA ILE A 33 -3.46 -4.27 -3.95
C ILE A 33 -2.77 -3.41 -5.00
N VAL A 34 -3.41 -2.35 -5.40
CA VAL A 34 -2.89 -1.40 -6.38
C VAL A 34 -3.12 0.02 -5.90
N GLY A 35 -2.04 0.73 -5.63
CA GLY A 35 -2.08 2.17 -5.41
C GLY A 35 -2.10 2.93 -6.73
N VAL A 36 -2.89 4.00 -6.79
CA VAL A 36 -3.04 4.83 -7.98
C VAL A 36 -2.98 6.31 -7.63
N TYR A 37 -2.44 7.10 -8.53
CA TYR A 37 -2.23 8.54 -8.33
C TYR A 37 -3.44 9.42 -8.69
N SER A 38 -4.55 8.83 -9.16
CA SER A 38 -5.77 9.60 -9.46
C SER A 38 -7.02 8.72 -9.38
N LEU A 39 -8.16 9.35 -9.11
CA LEU A 39 -9.48 8.70 -9.12
C LEU A 39 -9.88 8.17 -10.51
N GLU A 40 -9.46 8.83 -11.56
CA GLU A 40 -9.70 8.40 -12.94
C GLU A 40 -9.02 7.05 -13.19
N LEU A 41 -7.77 6.91 -12.77
CA LEU A 41 -7.04 5.65 -12.88
C LEU A 41 -7.63 4.57 -11.95
N ALA A 42 -8.12 4.95 -10.78
CA ALA A 42 -8.82 4.03 -9.89
C ALA A 42 -10.05 3.40 -10.57
N ARG A 43 -10.85 4.20 -11.26
CA ARG A 43 -12.01 3.74 -12.04
C ARG A 43 -11.60 2.81 -13.17
N LEU A 44 -10.56 3.19 -13.94
CA LEU A 44 -10.04 2.35 -15.03
C LEU A 44 -9.64 0.96 -14.52
N TYR A 45 -8.86 0.91 -13.45
CA TYR A 45 -8.44 -0.36 -12.84
C TYR A 45 -9.63 -1.15 -12.27
N SER A 46 -10.61 -0.49 -11.68
CA SER A 46 -11.83 -1.14 -11.21
C SER A 46 -12.53 -1.91 -12.33
N TYR A 47 -12.75 -1.28 -13.49
CA TYR A 47 -13.34 -1.95 -14.66
C TYR A 47 -12.53 -3.15 -15.16
N LEU A 48 -11.18 -3.04 -15.12
CA LEU A 48 -10.31 -4.13 -15.53
C LEU A 48 -10.34 -5.30 -14.55
N PHE A 49 -10.22 -5.01 -13.24
CA PHE A 49 -10.17 -6.03 -12.20
C PHE A 49 -11.52 -6.74 -12.00
N GLN A 50 -12.65 -6.06 -12.22
CA GLN A 50 -13.98 -6.68 -12.17
C GLN A 50 -14.11 -7.86 -13.14
N LYS A 51 -13.42 -7.83 -14.29
CA LYS A 51 -13.40 -8.91 -15.27
C LYS A 51 -12.49 -10.09 -14.88
N THR A 52 -11.76 -9.98 -13.79
CA THR A 52 -10.85 -11.04 -13.29
C THR A 52 -11.52 -11.81 -12.16
N LYS A 53 -10.93 -12.93 -11.74
CA LYS A 53 -11.33 -13.69 -10.54
C LYS A 53 -10.50 -13.30 -9.29
N LYS A 54 -9.69 -12.25 -9.38
CA LYS A 54 -8.81 -11.80 -8.28
C LYS A 54 -9.60 -11.16 -7.15
N ASN A 55 -9.15 -11.32 -5.92
CA ASN A 55 -9.46 -10.38 -4.85
C ASN A 55 -8.56 -9.17 -5.01
N TYR A 56 -9.13 -7.98 -4.98
CA TYR A 56 -8.36 -6.76 -5.19
C TYR A 56 -8.84 -5.61 -4.30
N ALA A 57 -7.91 -4.73 -3.99
CA ALA A 57 -8.19 -3.40 -3.49
C ALA A 57 -7.39 -2.37 -4.31
N ILE A 58 -8.06 -1.33 -4.77
CA ILE A 58 -7.46 -0.19 -5.46
C ILE A 58 -7.52 0.98 -4.49
N ILE A 59 -6.39 1.66 -4.29
CA ILE A 59 -6.22 2.69 -3.28
C ILE A 59 -5.87 4.01 -3.94
N HIS A 60 -6.49 5.09 -3.48
CA HIS A 60 -6.10 6.45 -3.78
C HIS A 60 -6.43 7.35 -2.58
N SER A 61 -5.41 7.91 -1.93
CA SER A 61 -5.61 8.95 -0.94
C SER A 61 -5.97 10.27 -1.63
N LEU A 62 -7.01 10.95 -1.16
CA LEU A 62 -7.56 12.14 -1.84
C LEU A 62 -6.61 13.34 -1.80
N ASP A 63 -5.59 13.30 -0.97
CA ASP A 63 -4.48 14.24 -0.89
C ASP A 63 -3.27 13.86 -1.77
N GLY A 64 -3.42 12.85 -2.66
CA GLY A 64 -2.52 12.57 -3.78
C GLY A 64 -1.58 11.39 -3.62
N TYR A 65 -1.65 10.65 -2.50
CA TYR A 65 -0.84 9.44 -2.33
C TYR A 65 -1.50 8.21 -2.97
N ASP A 66 -0.68 7.29 -3.42
CA ASP A 66 -1.08 5.99 -3.98
C ASP A 66 -1.09 4.85 -2.93
N GLU A 67 -1.19 5.23 -1.65
CA GLU A 67 -1.31 4.38 -0.47
C GLU A 67 -2.19 5.03 0.60
N ILE A 68 -2.54 4.33 1.67
CA ILE A 68 -3.24 4.93 2.81
C ILE A 68 -2.24 5.77 3.60
N SER A 69 -2.33 7.09 3.43
CA SER A 69 -1.39 8.05 4.05
C SER A 69 -1.74 8.41 5.49
N LEU A 70 -3.01 8.29 5.87
CA LEU A 70 -3.61 8.84 7.10
C LEU A 70 -3.50 10.38 7.23
N THR A 71 -3.03 11.09 6.20
CA THR A 71 -2.99 12.55 6.18
C THR A 71 -4.31 13.15 5.70
N GLY A 72 -5.11 12.36 5.01
CA GLY A 72 -6.43 12.69 4.49
C GLY A 72 -7.31 11.45 4.33
N ALA A 73 -8.47 11.66 3.73
CA ALA A 73 -9.38 10.59 3.37
C ALA A 73 -8.80 9.72 2.25
N THR A 74 -9.05 8.43 2.29
CA THR A 74 -8.58 7.47 1.29
C THR A 74 -9.76 6.76 0.62
N LYS A 75 -9.78 6.80 -0.70
CA LYS A 75 -10.70 6.00 -1.53
C LYS A 75 -10.17 4.59 -1.68
N ILE A 76 -10.98 3.60 -1.34
CA ILE A 76 -10.70 2.18 -1.53
C ILE A 76 -11.81 1.57 -2.37
N ILE A 77 -11.43 0.92 -3.47
CA ILE A 77 -12.33 0.20 -4.36
C ILE A 77 -11.95 -1.27 -4.35
N SER A 78 -12.88 -2.11 -3.93
CA SER A 78 -12.75 -3.57 -3.92
C SER A 78 -13.78 -4.21 -4.85
N ARG A 79 -13.78 -5.54 -4.91
CA ARG A 79 -14.84 -6.27 -5.63
C ARG A 79 -16.22 -6.08 -4.96
N LYS A 80 -16.25 -5.92 -3.65
CA LYS A 80 -17.49 -5.91 -2.86
C LYS A 80 -18.07 -4.51 -2.70
N GLU A 81 -17.18 -3.51 -2.57
CA GLU A 81 -17.57 -2.17 -2.15
C GLU A 81 -16.59 -1.11 -2.66
N GLU A 82 -17.08 0.10 -2.67
CA GLU A 82 -16.35 1.30 -3.00
C GLU A 82 -16.63 2.34 -1.92
N ASN A 83 -15.64 2.62 -1.05
CA ASN A 83 -15.80 3.48 0.09
C ASN A 83 -14.71 4.56 0.14
N VAL A 84 -14.99 5.63 0.88
CA VAL A 84 -14.01 6.63 1.31
C VAL A 84 -13.90 6.50 2.82
N TYR A 85 -12.70 6.33 3.31
CA TYR A 85 -12.40 6.20 4.73
C TYR A 85 -11.59 7.40 5.21
N GLU A 86 -12.06 8.04 6.26
CA GLU A 86 -11.23 8.92 7.08
C GLU A 86 -10.36 8.08 8.02
N PRO A 87 -9.21 8.57 8.50
CA PRO A 87 -8.39 7.83 9.46
C PRO A 87 -9.17 7.32 10.68
N ASN A 88 -10.10 8.12 11.21
CA ASN A 88 -10.93 7.74 12.35
C ASN A 88 -11.89 6.57 12.05
N ASP A 89 -12.37 6.42 10.83
CA ASP A 89 -13.22 5.28 10.43
C ASP A 89 -12.48 3.95 10.51
N MET A 90 -11.15 4.01 10.41
CA MET A 90 -10.22 2.87 10.55
C MET A 90 -9.72 2.69 12.00
N GLY A 91 -10.20 3.48 12.95
CA GLY A 91 -9.72 3.48 14.34
C GLY A 91 -8.26 3.98 14.47
N LEU A 92 -7.80 4.82 13.52
CA LEU A 92 -6.44 5.35 13.44
C LEU A 92 -6.45 6.89 13.52
N THR A 93 -5.30 7.46 13.87
CA THR A 93 -5.18 8.91 14.07
C THR A 93 -4.77 9.60 12.77
N ARG A 94 -5.36 10.75 12.49
CA ARG A 94 -4.90 11.59 11.38
C ARG A 94 -3.47 12.04 11.59
N SER A 95 -2.62 11.78 10.62
CA SER A 95 -1.19 12.07 10.67
C SER A 95 -0.82 13.38 9.95
N ASN A 96 0.31 13.97 10.35
CA ASN A 96 0.91 15.06 9.61
C ASN A 96 1.87 14.49 8.55
N PRO A 97 1.91 15.02 7.31
CA PRO A 97 2.83 14.54 6.27
C PRO A 97 4.30 14.45 6.70
N LYS A 98 4.77 15.37 7.54
CA LYS A 98 6.15 15.32 8.07
C LYS A 98 6.41 14.13 9.00
N SER A 99 5.39 13.67 9.74
CA SER A 99 5.54 12.56 10.69
C SER A 99 5.63 11.18 10.05
N ILE A 100 5.24 11.09 8.77
CA ILE A 100 5.29 9.85 7.97
C ILE A 100 6.37 9.89 6.88
N SER A 101 7.24 10.90 6.90
CA SER A 101 8.35 11.01 5.95
C SER A 101 9.27 9.80 6.03
N GLY A 102 9.61 9.23 4.87
CA GLY A 102 10.48 8.06 4.73
C GLY A 102 11.98 8.35 4.84
N GLY A 103 12.39 9.60 5.18
CA GLY A 103 13.79 10.02 5.21
C GLY A 103 14.29 10.59 3.88
N ASN A 104 15.49 11.16 3.88
CA ASN A 104 16.10 11.85 2.74
C ASN A 104 17.18 11.03 2.03
N SER A 105 17.47 9.83 2.53
CA SER A 105 18.48 8.91 1.97
C SER A 105 18.04 7.47 2.11
N ILE A 106 18.61 6.58 1.29
CA ILE A 106 18.35 5.13 1.39
C ILE A 106 18.72 4.60 2.78
N LYS A 107 19.79 5.12 3.39
CA LYS A 107 20.21 4.73 4.72
C LYS A 107 19.17 5.11 5.78
N GLU A 108 18.70 6.36 5.76
CA GLU A 108 17.64 6.82 6.68
C GLU A 108 16.34 6.02 6.50
N SER A 109 15.93 5.78 5.26
CA SER A 109 14.74 4.96 4.97
C SER A 109 14.87 3.55 5.53
N ALA A 110 16.04 2.92 5.39
CA ALA A 110 16.32 1.60 5.93
C ALA A 110 16.34 1.60 7.47
N GLU A 111 16.88 2.64 8.11
CA GLU A 111 16.86 2.81 9.57
C GLU A 111 15.42 2.97 10.09
N ILE A 112 14.59 3.82 9.44
CA ILE A 112 13.17 3.98 9.76
C ILE A 112 12.46 2.64 9.65
N PHE A 113 12.61 1.93 8.53
CA PHE A 113 12.01 0.62 8.31
C PHE A 113 12.40 -0.39 9.41
N MET A 114 13.68 -0.47 9.74
CA MET A 114 14.17 -1.36 10.79
C MET A 114 13.68 -0.96 12.18
N ASN A 115 13.58 0.34 12.46
CA ASN A 115 13.02 0.84 13.72
C ASN A 115 11.55 0.43 13.87
N ILE A 116 10.74 0.57 12.84
CA ILE A 116 9.34 0.13 12.85
C ILE A 116 9.27 -1.37 13.13
N LEU A 117 10.03 -2.20 12.41
CA LEU A 117 10.03 -3.66 12.61
C LEU A 117 10.51 -4.10 14.01
N ASN A 118 11.33 -3.28 14.67
CA ASN A 118 11.79 -3.51 16.05
C ASN A 118 10.89 -2.85 17.11
N ASN A 119 9.68 -2.43 16.78
CA ASN A 119 8.75 -1.75 17.67
C ASN A 119 9.28 -0.42 18.24
N LYS A 120 10.14 0.27 17.48
CA LYS A 120 10.73 1.59 17.80
C LYS A 120 10.23 2.69 16.86
N GLY A 121 9.26 2.41 16.01
CA GLY A 121 8.61 3.40 15.16
C GLY A 121 7.79 4.39 15.96
N THR A 122 7.59 5.60 15.42
CA THR A 122 6.64 6.56 16.01
C THR A 122 5.21 6.06 15.83
N ASN A 123 4.26 6.64 16.58
CA ASN A 123 2.85 6.27 16.44
C ASN A 123 2.36 6.44 15.00
N SER A 124 2.63 7.59 14.38
CA SER A 124 2.23 7.86 12.99
C SER A 124 2.82 6.85 12.00
N GLN A 125 4.09 6.49 12.15
CA GLN A 125 4.75 5.49 11.30
C GLN A 125 4.09 4.11 11.45
N ASN A 126 3.84 3.70 12.69
CA ASN A 126 3.18 2.42 12.97
C ASN A 126 1.76 2.37 12.42
N GLU A 127 0.97 3.43 12.61
CA GLU A 127 -0.42 3.50 12.14
C GLU A 127 -0.54 3.45 10.62
N VAL A 128 0.34 4.12 9.88
CA VAL A 128 0.38 4.01 8.40
C VAL A 128 0.69 2.57 7.96
N ILE A 129 1.63 1.89 8.64
CA ILE A 129 1.92 0.48 8.37
C ILE A 129 0.71 -0.40 8.70
N PHE A 130 0.02 -0.16 9.83
CA PHE A 130 -1.18 -0.91 10.19
C PHE A 130 -2.29 -0.75 9.15
N ALA A 131 -2.53 0.47 8.66
CA ALA A 131 -3.55 0.75 7.65
C ALA A 131 -3.28 -0.01 6.34
N ASN A 132 -2.07 0.14 5.79
CA ASN A 132 -1.70 -0.47 4.50
C ASN A 132 -1.58 -2.00 4.60
N SER A 133 -0.92 -2.51 5.64
CA SER A 133 -0.81 -3.96 5.89
C SER A 133 -2.16 -4.57 6.25
N GLY A 134 -2.99 -3.84 7.00
CA GLY A 134 -4.35 -4.25 7.34
C GLY A 134 -5.23 -4.44 6.12
N LEU A 135 -5.16 -3.50 5.17
CA LEU A 135 -5.87 -3.64 3.90
C LEU A 135 -5.34 -4.83 3.08
N ALA A 136 -4.02 -5.09 3.10
CA ALA A 136 -3.44 -6.25 2.45
C ALA A 136 -3.98 -7.55 3.03
N ILE A 137 -4.01 -7.66 4.35
CA ILE A 137 -4.52 -8.83 5.08
C ILE A 137 -6.02 -8.98 4.83
N SER A 138 -6.79 -7.91 4.93
CA SER A 138 -8.24 -7.90 4.65
C SER A 138 -8.54 -8.41 3.24
N THR A 139 -7.83 -7.90 2.24
CA THR A 139 -7.98 -8.32 0.83
C THR A 139 -7.62 -9.78 0.63
N ALA A 140 -6.55 -10.25 1.28
CA ALA A 140 -6.07 -11.64 1.12
C ALA A 140 -6.97 -12.66 1.81
N LEU A 141 -7.50 -12.33 3.00
CA LEU A 141 -8.30 -13.24 3.82
C LEU A 141 -9.81 -13.07 3.64
N GLY A 142 -10.27 -12.00 2.99
CA GLY A 142 -11.70 -11.71 2.80
C GLY A 142 -12.43 -11.27 4.09
N ILE A 143 -11.69 -10.74 5.07
CA ILE A 143 -12.17 -10.20 6.34
C ILE A 143 -12.38 -8.68 6.25
N SER A 144 -12.96 -8.06 7.28
CA SER A 144 -13.12 -6.60 7.34
C SER A 144 -11.78 -5.87 7.42
N LEU A 145 -11.76 -4.58 7.03
CA LEU A 145 -10.57 -3.74 7.13
C LEU A 145 -10.07 -3.63 8.57
N ASN A 146 -10.97 -3.44 9.53
CA ASN A 146 -10.62 -3.32 10.96
C ASN A 146 -9.99 -4.60 11.50
N GLU A 147 -10.52 -5.78 11.18
CA GLU A 147 -9.90 -7.06 11.53
C GLU A 147 -8.51 -7.22 10.90
N GLY A 148 -8.35 -6.76 9.66
CA GLY A 148 -7.05 -6.73 8.98
C GLY A 148 -6.04 -5.84 9.70
N ILE A 149 -6.47 -4.64 10.14
CA ILE A 149 -5.65 -3.69 10.91
C ILE A 149 -5.22 -4.30 12.25
N GLU A 150 -6.13 -4.94 12.98
CA GLU A 150 -5.77 -5.58 14.25
C GLU A 150 -4.75 -6.73 14.05
N LYS A 151 -4.90 -7.53 12.99
CA LYS A 151 -3.89 -8.56 12.64
C LYS A 151 -2.54 -7.94 12.24
N ALA A 152 -2.53 -6.80 11.58
CA ALA A 152 -1.29 -6.09 11.26
C ALA A 152 -0.59 -5.58 12.53
N LYS A 153 -1.34 -5.01 13.49
CA LYS A 153 -0.84 -4.60 14.80
C LYS A 153 -0.25 -5.79 15.56
N GLU A 154 -0.98 -6.88 15.66
CA GLU A 154 -0.52 -8.10 16.32
C GLU A 154 0.78 -8.61 15.69
N SER A 155 0.86 -8.69 14.37
CA SER A 155 2.05 -9.15 13.66
C SER A 155 3.29 -8.28 13.93
N LEU A 156 3.13 -6.96 14.00
CA LEU A 156 4.23 -6.06 14.31
C LEU A 156 4.65 -6.19 15.77
N LEU A 157 3.69 -6.05 16.71
CA LEU A 157 3.95 -6.02 18.15
C LEU A 157 4.51 -7.34 18.68
N SER A 158 4.11 -8.48 18.09
CA SER A 158 4.65 -9.82 18.43
C SER A 158 5.99 -10.13 17.77
N ASN A 159 6.58 -9.20 17.00
CA ASN A 159 7.79 -9.39 16.19
C ASN A 159 7.69 -10.42 15.07
N GLN A 160 6.50 -10.89 14.69
CA GLN A 160 6.32 -11.82 13.57
C GLN A 160 6.72 -11.17 12.24
N ALA A 161 6.39 -9.90 12.04
CA ALA A 161 6.82 -9.14 10.86
C ALA A 161 8.35 -9.10 10.74
N LEU A 162 9.06 -8.82 11.85
CA LEU A 162 10.53 -8.84 11.91
C LEU A 162 11.10 -10.23 11.59
N LYS A 163 10.51 -11.29 12.16
CA LYS A 163 10.93 -12.67 11.90
C LYS A 163 10.76 -13.03 10.43
N THR A 164 9.63 -12.66 9.81
CA THR A 164 9.36 -12.89 8.39
C THR A 164 10.38 -12.16 7.52
N PHE A 165 10.67 -10.91 7.82
CA PHE A 165 11.68 -10.14 7.09
C PHE A 165 13.10 -10.75 7.22
N LYS A 166 13.50 -11.17 8.44
CA LYS A 166 14.79 -11.87 8.63
C LYS A 166 14.87 -13.17 7.83
N ASN A 167 13.78 -13.93 7.73
CA ASN A 167 13.75 -15.15 6.94
C ASN A 167 13.85 -14.85 5.43
N LEU A 168 13.13 -13.82 4.94
CA LEU A 168 13.26 -13.38 3.56
C LEU A 168 14.71 -13.04 3.20
N LYS A 169 15.40 -12.29 4.06
CA LYS A 169 16.83 -11.94 3.86
C LYS A 169 17.78 -13.13 3.78
N LYS A 170 17.41 -14.31 4.31
CA LYS A 170 18.24 -15.52 4.20
C LYS A 170 18.07 -16.22 2.83
N LEU A 171 17.03 -15.85 2.08
CA LEU A 171 16.73 -16.43 0.77
C LEU A 171 17.30 -15.59 -0.39
N CYS A 172 17.77 -14.37 -0.10
CA CYS A 172 18.42 -13.45 -1.03
C CYS A 172 19.93 -13.45 -0.84
#